data_441cb15b7d603d9dd5fcea59b82bb32c
#
_entry.id   441cb15b7d603d9dd5fcea59b82bb32c
#
_cell.length_a   1.000
_cell.length_b   1.000
_cell.length_c   1.000
_cell.angle_alpha   90.00
_cell.angle_beta   90.00
_cell.angle_gamma   90.00
#
_symmetry.space_group_name_H-M   'P 1'
#
loop_
_entity.id
_entity.type
_entity.pdbx_description
1 polymer ?
#
loop_
_entity_poly.entity_id
_entity_poly.type
_entity_poly.pdbx_seq_one_letter_code
_entity_poly.pdbx_strand_id
1 'polypeptide(L)'
;LYSSAASDVYKRQGGHLGPNLGIVEATIAMHYVFDSPKDEIVFDVSHQCYSHKMLTGRKDGYTNPDNYLKYSGFTAPEESAYDTFKIGHTSTSVSLATGLAKSRDLKGEKHNVIALIGDGSLSGGEAFEGLDNAAVLGSNIIVVVNDNDMSIAVNQGGLYDNLKLLRETKGKAECNFFKALGFDYVYVDDGNDVEKLIETFKSVKDIDHPVVVHMHTIKGLGLPVAEQNKEAFHWILPGTLDKKEEEKSTVPVETYESITTDYILEKAKNDSTILAISPATPGAYGFSQEFRSKLGRQYTDVGIAEEHAVAYASAMAKSGSKPVLAVLSSFIQRTYDQLSQDLCLNNSPATLLVYWGGISGADATHLGSFDISMMGNIPNLVYLAPTCKEEYLAMLDWSLKQTEYPTAIRVPFGNFVSTGVKDDTDYSKLNKFKMVEKGSDIAIVGLGNFFSLAQSVKEEINTKL
;
A
#
# COMPACT_ATOMS: atom_id res chain seq x y z
N LEU A 1 -17.75 19.45 -11.52
CA LEU A 1 -18.91 18.87 -12.21
C LEU A 1 -18.74 17.37 -12.48
N TYR A 2 -17.59 16.94 -13.04
CA TYR A 2 -17.35 15.55 -13.41
C TYR A 2 -17.16 14.65 -12.17
N SER A 3 -16.35 15.07 -11.20
CA SER A 3 -16.17 14.34 -9.94
C SER A 3 -17.46 14.20 -9.15
N SER A 4 -18.31 15.22 -9.13
CA SER A 4 -19.64 15.14 -8.49
C SER A 4 -20.56 14.11 -9.16
N ALA A 5 -20.51 13.99 -10.49
CA ALA A 5 -21.27 12.97 -11.21
C ALA A 5 -20.68 11.56 -10.97
N ALA A 6 -19.34 11.45 -10.92
CA ALA A 6 -18.65 10.19 -10.64
C ALA A 6 -18.94 9.67 -9.23
N SER A 7 -19.12 10.58 -8.25
CA SER A 7 -19.37 10.18 -6.85
C SER A 7 -20.66 9.36 -6.71
N ASP A 8 -21.69 9.64 -7.51
CA ASP A 8 -22.95 8.88 -7.50
C ASP A 8 -22.79 7.44 -8.00
N VAL A 9 -21.78 7.20 -8.81
CA VAL A 9 -21.44 5.87 -9.34
C VAL A 9 -20.54 5.12 -8.38
N TYR A 10 -19.42 5.72 -8.00
CA TYR A 10 -18.37 5.04 -7.23
C TYR A 10 -18.78 4.70 -5.79
N LYS A 11 -19.60 5.53 -5.14
CA LYS A 11 -20.06 5.30 -3.76
C LYS A 11 -20.83 3.98 -3.57
N ARG A 12 -21.47 3.47 -4.62
CA ARG A 12 -22.25 2.21 -4.58
C ARG A 12 -21.34 1.00 -4.69
N GLN A 13 -20.31 1.09 -5.53
CA GLN A 13 -19.36 0.00 -5.75
C GLN A 13 -18.38 -0.18 -4.60
N GLY A 14 -18.00 0.91 -3.90
CA GLY A 14 -16.91 0.91 -2.93
C GLY A 14 -15.54 0.91 -3.59
N GLY A 15 -14.53 0.42 -2.88
CA GLY A 15 -13.13 0.42 -3.34
C GLY A 15 -12.42 1.74 -3.03
N HIS A 16 -11.47 2.15 -3.88
CA HIS A 16 -10.63 3.35 -3.68
C HIS A 16 -11.36 4.63 -4.07
N LEU A 17 -12.36 5.02 -3.27
CA LEU A 17 -13.27 6.11 -3.61
C LEU A 17 -12.58 7.48 -3.68
N GLY A 18 -11.89 7.87 -2.62
CA GLY A 18 -11.23 9.18 -2.54
C GLY A 18 -10.19 9.43 -3.63
N PRO A 19 -9.25 8.49 -3.89
CA PRO A 19 -8.29 8.60 -4.98
C PRO A 19 -8.93 8.77 -6.35
N ASN A 20 -9.97 7.99 -6.66
CA ASN A 20 -10.66 8.07 -7.96
C ASN A 20 -11.41 9.38 -8.16
N LEU A 21 -12.07 9.90 -7.13
CA LEU A 21 -12.77 11.18 -7.21
C LEU A 21 -11.83 12.37 -7.43
N GLY A 22 -10.60 12.30 -6.92
CA GLY A 22 -9.61 13.37 -7.09
C GLY A 22 -8.97 13.45 -8.49
N ILE A 23 -9.17 12.45 -9.37
CA ILE A 23 -8.46 12.32 -10.65
C ILE A 23 -9.39 12.27 -11.86
N VAL A 24 -10.69 12.43 -11.69
CA VAL A 24 -11.68 12.30 -12.78
C VAL A 24 -11.39 13.25 -13.91
N GLU A 25 -11.24 14.53 -13.59
CA GLU A 25 -11.00 15.62 -14.55
C GLU A 25 -9.69 15.42 -15.31
N ALA A 26 -8.61 15.06 -14.60
CA ALA A 26 -7.32 14.81 -15.21
C ALA A 26 -7.34 13.58 -16.13
N THR A 27 -8.04 12.51 -15.75
CA THR A 27 -8.20 11.33 -16.59
C THR A 27 -8.97 11.65 -17.86
N ILE A 28 -10.05 12.44 -17.77
CA ILE A 28 -10.82 12.90 -18.94
C ILE A 28 -9.94 13.75 -19.85
N ALA A 29 -9.17 14.70 -19.30
CA ALA A 29 -8.30 15.57 -20.05
C ALA A 29 -7.17 14.82 -20.76
N MET A 30 -6.57 13.81 -20.10
CA MET A 30 -5.57 12.94 -20.73
C MET A 30 -6.16 12.18 -21.91
N HIS A 31 -7.32 11.53 -21.77
CA HIS A 31 -7.98 10.81 -22.86
C HIS A 31 -8.49 11.71 -23.97
N TYR A 32 -8.74 12.99 -23.68
CA TYR A 32 -9.10 13.97 -24.70
C TYR A 32 -7.90 14.44 -25.55
N VAL A 33 -6.71 14.51 -24.94
CA VAL A 33 -5.52 15.05 -25.60
C VAL A 33 -4.66 13.97 -26.22
N PHE A 34 -4.42 12.86 -25.52
CA PHE A 34 -3.55 11.78 -25.97
C PHE A 34 -4.35 10.69 -26.69
N ASP A 35 -3.74 10.11 -27.70
CA ASP A 35 -4.34 9.08 -28.57
C ASP A 35 -4.09 7.67 -28.00
N SER A 36 -4.64 7.40 -26.79
CA SER A 36 -4.51 6.08 -26.17
C SER A 36 -5.36 5.04 -26.94
N PRO A 37 -4.89 3.79 -27.14
CA PRO A 37 -3.71 3.17 -26.51
C PRO A 37 -2.38 3.38 -27.25
N LYS A 38 -2.35 4.13 -28.36
CA LYS A 38 -1.10 4.43 -29.07
C LYS A 38 -0.18 5.27 -28.19
N ASP A 39 -0.67 6.36 -27.62
CA ASP A 39 -0.02 7.06 -26.51
C ASP A 39 -0.24 6.23 -25.24
N GLU A 40 0.84 5.80 -24.59
CA GLU A 40 0.81 4.86 -23.48
C GLU A 40 0.70 5.59 -22.14
N ILE A 41 -0.32 5.25 -21.35
CA ILE A 41 -0.55 5.84 -20.01
C ILE A 41 -0.34 4.78 -18.96
N VAL A 42 0.67 4.95 -18.10
CA VAL A 42 0.99 4.07 -16.98
C VAL A 42 0.48 4.69 -15.69
N PHE A 43 -0.49 4.07 -15.06
CA PHE A 43 -1.06 4.50 -13.78
C PHE A 43 -0.27 3.88 -12.63
N ASP A 44 0.34 4.71 -11.78
CA ASP A 44 1.00 4.22 -10.55
C ASP A 44 -0.02 3.59 -9.60
N VAL A 45 0.31 2.47 -8.96
CA VAL A 45 -0.65 1.65 -8.18
C VAL A 45 -1.82 1.18 -9.03
N SER A 46 -2.31 2.06 -9.89
CA SER A 46 -3.49 1.95 -10.75
C SER A 46 -4.85 1.85 -10.01
N HIS A 47 -4.88 2.04 -8.69
CA HIS A 47 -6.12 2.07 -7.91
C HIS A 47 -7.03 3.26 -8.24
N GLN A 48 -6.52 4.30 -8.90
CA GLN A 48 -7.24 5.50 -9.35
C GLN A 48 -7.62 5.43 -10.85
N CYS A 49 -7.88 4.23 -11.38
CA CYS A 49 -8.13 4.02 -12.82
C CYS A 49 -9.62 3.87 -13.20
N TYR A 50 -10.58 4.14 -12.30
CA TYR A 50 -12.01 3.89 -12.58
C TYR A 50 -12.52 4.73 -13.75
N SER A 51 -12.22 6.02 -13.81
CA SER A 51 -12.57 6.88 -14.94
C SER A 51 -11.92 6.40 -16.26
N HIS A 52 -10.65 5.97 -16.21
CA HIS A 52 -9.95 5.37 -17.35
C HIS A 52 -10.70 4.11 -17.85
N LYS A 53 -11.06 3.20 -16.95
CA LYS A 53 -11.82 1.99 -17.32
C LYS A 53 -13.18 2.31 -17.91
N MET A 54 -13.89 3.29 -17.35
CA MET A 54 -15.18 3.72 -17.89
C MET A 54 -15.06 4.29 -19.30
N LEU A 55 -14.04 5.10 -19.57
CA LEU A 55 -13.77 5.70 -20.89
C LEU A 55 -13.31 4.67 -21.93
N THR A 56 -12.71 3.57 -21.49
CA THR A 56 -12.15 2.51 -22.34
C THR A 56 -13.04 1.26 -22.43
N GLY A 57 -14.37 1.45 -22.33
CA GLY A 57 -15.37 0.43 -22.64
C GLY A 57 -15.85 -0.43 -21.47
N ARG A 58 -15.37 -0.19 -20.24
CA ARG A 58 -15.71 -0.98 -19.02
C ARG A 58 -16.72 -0.27 -18.11
N LYS A 59 -17.48 0.69 -18.64
CA LYS A 59 -18.46 1.50 -17.90
C LYS A 59 -19.50 0.65 -17.17
N ASP A 60 -19.91 -0.47 -17.75
CA ASP A 60 -20.93 -1.37 -17.20
C ASP A 60 -20.53 -1.94 -15.84
N GLY A 61 -19.23 -2.15 -15.58
CA GLY A 61 -18.72 -2.59 -14.29
C GLY A 61 -18.87 -1.58 -13.15
N TYR A 62 -19.24 -0.35 -13.46
CA TYR A 62 -19.42 0.74 -12.49
C TYR A 62 -20.86 1.22 -12.40
N THR A 63 -21.67 1.03 -13.45
CA THR A 63 -23.03 1.55 -13.54
C THR A 63 -24.12 0.48 -13.39
N ASN A 64 -23.76 -0.80 -13.55
CA ASN A 64 -24.68 -1.92 -13.37
C ASN A 64 -24.26 -2.75 -12.14
N PRO A 65 -25.11 -2.82 -11.07
CA PRO A 65 -24.82 -3.59 -9.86
C PRO A 65 -24.44 -5.05 -10.11
N ASP A 66 -25.01 -5.70 -11.11
CA ASP A 66 -24.72 -7.10 -11.44
C ASP A 66 -23.28 -7.31 -11.97
N ASN A 67 -22.63 -6.23 -12.35
CA ASN A 67 -21.29 -6.23 -12.95
C ASN A 67 -20.19 -5.61 -12.05
N TYR A 68 -20.49 -5.20 -10.81
CA TYR A 68 -19.54 -4.47 -9.95
C TYR A 68 -18.21 -5.21 -9.69
N LEU A 69 -18.23 -6.53 -9.73
CA LEU A 69 -17.01 -7.37 -9.53
C LEU A 69 -16.46 -7.93 -10.85
N LYS A 70 -17.00 -7.52 -11.99
CA LYS A 70 -16.58 -8.04 -13.31
C LYS A 70 -15.16 -7.62 -13.68
N TYR A 71 -14.75 -6.44 -13.28
CA TYR A 71 -13.45 -5.87 -13.60
C TYR A 71 -12.63 -5.66 -12.33
N SER A 72 -11.30 -5.82 -12.44
CA SER A 72 -10.36 -5.49 -11.38
C SER A 72 -10.46 -4.01 -10.99
N GLY A 73 -10.22 -3.69 -9.72
CA GLY A 73 -10.07 -2.30 -9.24
C GLY A 73 -8.75 -1.64 -9.69
N PHE A 74 -7.90 -2.37 -10.40
CA PHE A 74 -6.60 -1.96 -10.91
C PHE A 74 -6.52 -2.15 -12.43
N THR A 75 -5.51 -1.58 -13.10
CA THR A 75 -5.28 -1.86 -14.52
C THR A 75 -5.00 -3.34 -14.74
N ALA A 76 -5.53 -3.87 -15.85
CA ALA A 76 -5.46 -5.29 -16.17
C ALA A 76 -5.42 -5.50 -17.70
N PRO A 77 -4.25 -5.84 -18.27
CA PRO A 77 -4.08 -6.05 -19.71
C PRO A 77 -5.01 -7.11 -20.30
N GLU A 78 -5.41 -8.08 -19.48
CA GLU A 78 -6.38 -9.11 -19.86
C GLU A 78 -7.81 -8.56 -20.07
N GLU A 79 -8.11 -7.38 -19.55
CA GLU A 79 -9.42 -6.75 -19.71
C GLU A 79 -9.47 -5.78 -20.91
N SER A 80 -8.34 -5.14 -21.23
CA SER A 80 -8.32 -4.08 -22.25
C SER A 80 -6.92 -3.79 -22.76
N ALA A 81 -6.80 -3.55 -24.07
CA ALA A 81 -5.57 -3.09 -24.73
C ALA A 81 -5.12 -1.67 -24.28
N TYR A 82 -5.97 -0.94 -23.56
CA TYR A 82 -5.63 0.36 -22.99
C TYR A 82 -4.82 0.25 -21.68
N ASP A 83 -4.75 -0.94 -21.09
CA ASP A 83 -4.02 -1.22 -19.85
C ASP A 83 -2.72 -1.94 -20.22
N THR A 84 -1.58 -1.23 -20.22
CA THR A 84 -0.28 -1.82 -20.60
C THR A 84 0.25 -2.78 -19.53
N PHE A 85 0.02 -2.47 -18.26
CA PHE A 85 0.52 -3.24 -17.12
C PHE A 85 -0.58 -3.56 -16.10
N LYS A 86 -0.45 -4.70 -15.43
CA LYS A 86 -1.15 -4.97 -14.18
C LYS A 86 -0.30 -4.45 -13.03
N ILE A 87 -0.76 -3.38 -12.39
CA ILE A 87 -0.06 -2.72 -11.28
C ILE A 87 -0.99 -2.70 -10.08
N GLY A 88 -0.45 -2.82 -8.88
CA GLY A 88 -1.18 -2.71 -7.61
C GLY A 88 -0.28 -2.17 -6.50
N HIS A 89 1.04 -2.15 -6.73
CA HIS A 89 2.01 -1.57 -5.82
C HIS A 89 2.45 -0.18 -6.29
N THR A 90 2.83 0.65 -5.34
CA THR A 90 3.22 2.05 -5.55
C THR A 90 4.58 2.20 -6.21
N SER A 91 4.88 3.39 -6.73
CA SER A 91 6.23 3.89 -7.05
C SER A 91 6.86 3.33 -8.33
N THR A 92 6.17 2.46 -9.08
CA THR A 92 6.74 1.75 -10.22
C THR A 92 6.48 2.42 -11.58
N SER A 93 5.49 3.31 -11.66
CA SER A 93 5.01 3.85 -12.95
C SER A 93 6.08 4.60 -13.75
N VAL A 94 6.92 5.36 -13.07
CA VAL A 94 7.97 6.15 -13.76
C VAL A 94 9.03 5.22 -14.38
N SER A 95 9.47 4.19 -13.64
CA SER A 95 10.40 3.18 -14.15
C SER A 95 9.83 2.44 -15.36
N LEU A 96 8.57 1.99 -15.26
CA LEU A 96 7.87 1.30 -16.35
C LEU A 96 7.73 2.19 -17.58
N ALA A 97 7.30 3.44 -17.40
CA ALA A 97 7.16 4.41 -18.48
C ALA A 97 8.52 4.74 -19.13
N THR A 98 9.59 4.86 -18.33
CA THR A 98 10.95 5.06 -18.85
C THR A 98 11.38 3.91 -19.76
N GLY A 99 11.06 2.67 -19.36
CA GLY A 99 11.29 1.47 -20.17
C GLY A 99 10.51 1.48 -21.49
N LEU A 100 9.22 1.87 -21.45
CA LEU A 100 8.39 2.02 -22.67
C LEU A 100 8.95 3.09 -23.61
N ALA A 101 9.29 4.27 -23.08
CA ALA A 101 9.86 5.36 -23.85
C ALA A 101 11.18 4.95 -24.51
N LYS A 102 12.06 4.27 -23.79
CA LYS A 102 13.30 3.73 -24.35
C LYS A 102 13.05 2.69 -25.45
N SER A 103 12.08 1.81 -25.26
CA SER A 103 11.68 0.81 -26.26
C SER A 103 11.13 1.46 -27.53
N ARG A 104 10.25 2.47 -27.39
CA ARG A 104 9.74 3.30 -28.49
C ARG A 104 10.89 3.91 -29.30
N ASP A 105 11.85 4.53 -28.61
CA ASP A 105 12.99 5.20 -29.26
C ASP A 105 13.84 4.21 -30.05
N LEU A 106 14.13 3.03 -29.49
CA LEU A 106 14.89 1.98 -30.15
C LEU A 106 14.19 1.45 -31.42
N LYS A 107 12.85 1.45 -31.44
CA LYS A 107 12.06 1.06 -32.62
C LYS A 107 11.89 2.19 -33.64
N GLY A 108 12.30 3.43 -33.30
CA GLY A 108 12.06 4.61 -34.14
C GLY A 108 10.57 5.00 -34.21
N GLU A 109 9.76 4.55 -33.28
CA GLU A 109 8.34 4.89 -33.16
C GLU A 109 8.17 6.30 -32.56
N LYS A 110 7.00 6.91 -32.82
CA LYS A 110 6.66 8.23 -32.27
C LYS A 110 5.29 8.20 -31.64
N HIS A 111 5.26 8.26 -30.34
CA HIS A 111 4.06 8.41 -29.52
C HIS A 111 4.47 8.93 -28.14
N ASN A 112 3.51 9.44 -27.38
CA ASN A 112 3.76 9.90 -26.03
C ASN A 112 3.75 8.74 -25.04
N VAL A 113 4.62 8.82 -24.03
CA VAL A 113 4.60 7.92 -22.87
C VAL A 113 4.37 8.76 -21.64
N ILE A 114 3.30 8.44 -20.91
CA ILE A 114 2.82 9.19 -19.77
C ILE A 114 2.87 8.29 -18.51
N ALA A 115 3.59 8.73 -17.47
CA ALA A 115 3.52 8.15 -16.13
C ALA A 115 2.63 9.02 -15.26
N LEU A 116 1.52 8.49 -14.75
CA LEU A 116 0.70 9.15 -13.75
C LEU A 116 1.06 8.60 -12.36
N ILE A 117 1.56 9.45 -11.48
CA ILE A 117 1.98 9.08 -10.13
C ILE A 117 1.35 10.01 -9.09
N GLY A 118 0.83 9.43 -8.00
CA GLY A 118 0.35 10.20 -6.84
C GLY A 118 1.50 10.69 -5.96
N ASP A 119 1.28 11.81 -5.27
CA ASP A 119 2.24 12.38 -4.33
C ASP A 119 2.70 11.36 -3.27
N GLY A 120 1.79 10.57 -2.70
CA GLY A 120 2.14 9.51 -1.75
C GLY A 120 3.16 8.50 -2.28
N SER A 121 3.04 8.12 -3.55
CA SER A 121 3.93 7.16 -4.19
C SER A 121 5.34 7.69 -4.47
N LEU A 122 5.53 9.01 -4.47
CA LEU A 122 6.84 9.63 -4.67
C LEU A 122 7.82 9.33 -3.52
N SER A 123 7.37 8.90 -2.35
CA SER A 123 8.26 8.54 -1.24
C SER A 123 8.94 7.18 -1.40
N GLY A 124 8.50 6.34 -2.33
CA GLY A 124 9.13 5.04 -2.57
C GLY A 124 10.48 5.17 -3.28
N GLY A 125 11.47 4.35 -2.90
CA GLY A 125 12.82 4.37 -3.46
C GLY A 125 12.83 4.22 -4.98
N GLU A 126 12.04 3.28 -5.53
CA GLU A 126 11.93 3.07 -6.98
C GLU A 126 11.40 4.30 -7.73
N ALA A 127 10.54 5.14 -7.10
CA ALA A 127 10.10 6.38 -7.73
C ALA A 127 11.24 7.39 -7.86
N PHE A 128 12.12 7.49 -6.85
CA PHE A 128 13.32 8.32 -6.94
C PHE A 128 14.28 7.82 -8.02
N GLU A 129 14.55 6.52 -8.06
CA GLU A 129 15.39 5.89 -9.10
C GLU A 129 14.79 6.09 -10.49
N GLY A 130 13.46 5.91 -10.63
CA GLY A 130 12.73 6.13 -11.87
C GLY A 130 12.81 7.58 -12.36
N LEU A 131 12.61 8.55 -11.46
CA LEU A 131 12.72 9.99 -11.78
C LEU A 131 14.16 10.37 -12.19
N ASP A 132 15.17 9.91 -11.44
CA ASP A 132 16.56 10.19 -11.75
C ASP A 132 16.93 9.70 -13.17
N ASN A 133 16.51 8.49 -13.53
CA ASN A 133 16.77 7.91 -14.84
C ASN A 133 15.91 8.52 -15.96
N ALA A 134 14.65 8.83 -15.68
CA ALA A 134 13.75 9.46 -16.64
C ALA A 134 14.25 10.86 -17.05
N ALA A 135 14.79 11.64 -16.12
CA ALA A 135 15.29 12.99 -16.36
C ALA A 135 16.39 13.06 -17.41
N VAL A 136 17.18 12.00 -17.57
CA VAL A 136 18.30 11.93 -18.54
C VAL A 136 18.00 11.10 -19.77
N LEU A 137 16.73 10.71 -19.98
CA LEU A 137 16.32 9.87 -21.11
C LEU A 137 16.60 10.55 -22.47
N GLY A 138 16.48 11.89 -22.53
CA GLY A 138 16.74 12.69 -23.74
C GLY A 138 15.68 12.53 -24.83
N SER A 139 14.48 12.08 -24.49
CA SER A 139 13.34 11.93 -25.40
C SER A 139 12.02 12.13 -24.64
N ASN A 140 10.89 12.03 -25.36
CA ASN A 140 9.56 12.24 -24.77
C ASN A 140 9.27 11.26 -23.62
N ILE A 141 9.07 11.79 -22.43
CA ILE A 141 8.38 11.18 -21.31
C ILE A 141 7.68 12.27 -20.50
N ILE A 142 6.41 12.06 -20.18
CA ILE A 142 5.58 13.01 -19.43
C ILE A 142 5.25 12.37 -18.09
N VAL A 143 5.80 12.92 -17.01
CA VAL A 143 5.47 12.49 -15.64
C VAL A 143 4.40 13.40 -15.08
N VAL A 144 3.20 12.88 -14.91
CA VAL A 144 2.05 13.61 -14.32
C VAL A 144 2.00 13.32 -12.83
N VAL A 145 2.35 14.31 -12.02
CA VAL A 145 2.29 14.21 -10.55
C VAL A 145 0.94 14.71 -10.07
N ASN A 146 0.14 13.79 -9.51
CA ASN A 146 -1.14 14.09 -8.88
C ASN A 146 -0.91 14.38 -7.40
N ASP A 147 -0.76 15.65 -7.04
CA ASP A 147 -0.51 16.12 -5.68
C ASP A 147 -1.81 16.60 -5.02
N ASN A 148 -2.29 15.86 -4.04
CA ASN A 148 -3.46 16.22 -3.23
C ASN A 148 -3.15 16.32 -1.73
N ASP A 149 -1.85 16.42 -1.40
CA ASP A 149 -1.32 16.56 -0.04
C ASP A 149 -1.67 15.39 0.88
N MET A 150 -1.88 14.19 0.30
CA MET A 150 -2.35 13.05 1.06
C MET A 150 -1.99 11.72 0.39
N SER A 151 -1.30 10.84 1.12
CA SER A 151 -1.18 9.42 0.79
C SER A 151 -2.45 8.65 1.22
N ILE A 152 -2.32 7.46 1.78
CA ILE A 152 -3.39 6.80 2.55
C ILE A 152 -3.62 7.63 3.81
N ALA A 153 -2.57 7.84 4.62
CA ALA A 153 -2.52 8.79 5.72
C ALA A 153 -1.84 10.10 5.29
N VAL A 154 -1.54 10.97 6.24
CA VAL A 154 -0.81 12.23 5.99
C VAL A 154 0.61 11.90 5.50
N ASN A 155 1.05 12.57 4.46
CA ASN A 155 2.38 12.43 3.88
C ASN A 155 3.49 12.73 4.90
N GLN A 156 4.59 11.97 4.83
CA GLN A 156 5.74 12.09 5.73
C GLN A 156 7.04 12.20 4.93
N GLY A 157 7.93 13.10 5.36
CA GLY A 157 9.26 13.25 4.77
C GLY A 157 9.50 14.61 4.09
N GLY A 158 10.78 14.97 3.92
CA GLY A 158 11.20 16.29 3.42
C GLY A 158 10.80 16.59 1.97
N LEU A 159 10.51 15.57 1.15
CA LEU A 159 9.96 15.76 -0.18
C LEU A 159 8.65 16.54 -0.14
N TYR A 160 7.80 16.25 0.84
CA TYR A 160 6.47 16.87 0.95
C TYR A 160 6.52 18.32 1.40
N ASP A 161 7.57 18.74 2.11
CA ASP A 161 7.85 20.16 2.36
C ASP A 161 8.17 20.90 1.05
N ASN A 162 8.87 20.25 0.12
CA ASN A 162 9.12 20.80 -1.20
C ASN A 162 7.85 20.85 -2.05
N LEU A 163 7.04 19.78 -2.09
CA LEU A 163 5.75 19.80 -2.80
C LEU A 163 4.83 20.88 -2.25
N LYS A 164 4.76 21.05 -0.92
CA LYS A 164 4.02 22.13 -0.27
C LYS A 164 4.51 23.51 -0.71
N LEU A 165 5.82 23.73 -0.71
CA LEU A 165 6.43 24.98 -1.20
C LEU A 165 6.05 25.25 -2.66
N LEU A 166 6.06 24.22 -3.51
CA LEU A 166 5.66 24.32 -4.92
C LEU A 166 4.17 24.66 -5.05
N ARG A 167 3.28 24.09 -4.24
CA ARG A 167 1.86 24.47 -4.20
C ARG A 167 1.67 25.93 -3.77
N GLU A 168 2.27 26.32 -2.65
CA GLU A 168 2.18 27.68 -2.11
C GLU A 168 2.72 28.77 -3.04
N THR A 169 3.77 28.45 -3.79
CA THR A 169 4.38 29.38 -4.75
C THR A 169 3.86 29.21 -6.19
N LYS A 170 2.86 28.36 -6.40
CA LYS A 170 2.32 28.02 -7.73
C LYS A 170 3.42 27.63 -8.72
N GLY A 171 4.30 26.76 -8.25
CA GLY A 171 5.42 26.22 -9.03
C GLY A 171 6.61 27.17 -9.27
N LYS A 172 6.60 28.36 -8.66
CA LYS A 172 7.62 29.42 -8.89
C LYS A 172 8.82 29.37 -7.97
N ALA A 173 8.83 28.49 -6.95
CA ALA A 173 9.97 28.38 -6.05
C ALA A 173 11.24 27.98 -6.82
N GLU A 174 12.38 28.59 -6.46
CA GLU A 174 13.70 28.22 -6.99
C GLU A 174 14.09 26.81 -6.53
N CYS A 175 13.80 26.46 -5.26
CA CYS A 175 13.97 25.11 -4.75
C CYS A 175 12.85 24.21 -5.30
N ASN A 176 13.14 23.48 -6.34
CA ASN A 176 12.21 22.59 -7.03
C ASN A 176 12.90 21.25 -7.29
N PHE A 177 12.42 20.21 -6.60
CA PHE A 177 12.97 18.87 -6.69
C PHE A 177 13.05 18.34 -8.13
N PHE A 178 11.99 18.52 -8.91
CA PHE A 178 11.95 18.01 -10.29
C PHE A 178 12.93 18.75 -11.23
N LYS A 179 13.01 20.07 -11.08
CA LYS A 179 14.00 20.86 -11.85
C LYS A 179 15.43 20.52 -11.43
N ALA A 180 15.67 20.21 -10.18
CA ALA A 180 17.00 19.82 -9.70
C ALA A 180 17.47 18.49 -10.32
N LEU A 181 16.55 17.59 -10.69
CA LEU A 181 16.85 16.37 -11.43
C LEU A 181 17.06 16.61 -12.95
N GLY A 182 16.61 17.74 -13.48
CA GLY A 182 16.79 18.09 -14.90
C GLY A 182 15.50 18.03 -15.75
N PHE A 183 14.34 17.85 -15.15
CA PHE A 183 13.06 17.92 -15.87
C PHE A 183 12.68 19.35 -16.25
N ASP A 184 12.07 19.52 -17.41
CA ASP A 184 11.15 20.62 -17.60
C ASP A 184 9.95 20.46 -16.64
N TYR A 185 9.42 21.60 -16.19
CA TYR A 185 8.41 21.57 -15.14
C TYR A 185 7.26 22.52 -15.41
N VAL A 186 6.05 21.98 -15.39
CA VAL A 186 4.78 22.71 -15.54
C VAL A 186 3.93 22.50 -14.29
N TYR A 187 3.43 23.58 -13.70
CA TYR A 187 2.55 23.51 -12.53
C TYR A 187 1.11 23.88 -12.91
N VAL A 188 0.15 23.08 -12.44
CA VAL A 188 -1.29 23.32 -12.58
C VAL A 188 -1.91 23.55 -11.20
N ASP A 189 -2.27 24.80 -10.91
CA ASP A 189 -2.82 25.24 -9.61
C ASP A 189 -4.19 24.65 -9.31
N ASP A 190 -5.00 24.42 -10.33
CA ASP A 190 -6.32 23.80 -10.25
C ASP A 190 -6.35 22.55 -11.11
N GLY A 191 -5.87 21.45 -10.55
CA GLY A 191 -5.80 20.14 -11.18
C GLY A 191 -7.15 19.42 -11.34
N ASN A 192 -8.23 20.09 -10.96
CA ASN A 192 -9.61 19.64 -11.20
C ASN A 192 -10.36 20.52 -12.22
N ASP A 193 -9.69 21.49 -12.83
CA ASP A 193 -10.21 22.26 -13.97
C ASP A 193 -9.84 21.55 -15.28
N VAL A 194 -10.83 20.95 -15.93
CA VAL A 194 -10.63 20.13 -17.14
C VAL A 194 -10.10 20.96 -18.33
N GLU A 195 -10.51 22.22 -18.46
CA GLU A 195 -10.07 23.09 -19.56
C GLU A 195 -8.58 23.44 -19.41
N LYS A 196 -8.15 23.84 -18.21
CA LYS A 196 -6.74 24.09 -17.90
C LYS A 196 -5.88 22.85 -18.09
N LEU A 197 -6.38 21.67 -17.68
CA LEU A 197 -5.68 20.41 -17.89
C LEU A 197 -5.52 20.07 -19.37
N ILE A 198 -6.57 20.27 -20.17
CA ILE A 198 -6.50 20.08 -21.64
C ILE A 198 -5.47 21.02 -22.27
N GLU A 199 -5.47 22.31 -21.90
CA GLU A 199 -4.47 23.27 -22.37
C GLU A 199 -3.05 22.86 -21.98
N THR A 200 -2.86 22.45 -20.72
CA THR A 200 -1.56 22.00 -20.21
C THR A 200 -1.09 20.74 -20.94
N PHE A 201 -1.91 19.71 -21.05
CA PHE A 201 -1.51 18.48 -21.74
C PHE A 201 -1.25 18.70 -23.23
N LYS A 202 -1.98 19.61 -23.91
CA LYS A 202 -1.66 20.02 -25.28
C LYS A 202 -0.30 20.69 -25.37
N SER A 203 0.12 21.46 -24.38
CA SER A 203 1.41 22.16 -24.38
C SER A 203 2.60 21.23 -24.22
N VAL A 204 2.41 20.03 -23.63
CA VAL A 204 3.47 19.03 -23.42
C VAL A 204 3.33 17.80 -24.32
N LYS A 205 2.26 17.72 -25.12
CA LYS A 205 2.09 16.66 -26.11
C LYS A 205 3.18 16.76 -27.16
N ASP A 206 3.76 15.62 -27.55
CA ASP A 206 4.79 15.49 -28.56
C ASP A 206 6.10 16.27 -28.25
N ILE A 207 6.30 16.66 -27.00
CA ILE A 207 7.57 17.26 -26.54
C ILE A 207 8.71 16.23 -26.70
N ASP A 208 9.92 16.66 -27.00
CA ASP A 208 11.05 15.80 -27.33
C ASP A 208 12.05 15.57 -26.19
N HIS A 209 11.66 15.94 -24.97
CA HIS A 209 12.46 15.84 -23.76
C HIS A 209 11.58 15.50 -22.54
N PRO A 210 12.18 15.09 -21.39
CA PRO A 210 11.43 14.77 -20.17
C PRO A 210 10.77 15.99 -19.54
N VAL A 211 9.49 15.86 -19.16
CA VAL A 211 8.73 16.92 -18.50
C VAL A 211 7.91 16.40 -17.34
N VAL A 212 7.84 17.18 -16.26
CA VAL A 212 6.92 16.95 -15.13
C VAL A 212 5.75 17.93 -15.22
N VAL A 213 4.54 17.39 -15.23
CA VAL A 213 3.29 18.13 -15.03
C VAL A 213 2.84 17.90 -13.61
N HIS A 214 3.04 18.88 -12.74
CA HIS A 214 2.64 18.83 -11.33
C HIS A 214 1.29 19.50 -11.16
N MET A 215 0.24 18.74 -10.93
CA MET A 215 -1.12 19.23 -10.74
C MET A 215 -1.56 19.11 -9.28
N HIS A 216 -2.11 20.19 -8.75
CA HIS A 216 -2.71 20.23 -7.42
C HIS A 216 -4.19 19.86 -7.52
N THR A 217 -4.59 18.75 -6.89
CA THR A 217 -5.95 18.21 -6.95
C THR A 217 -6.57 18.09 -5.55
N ILE A 218 -7.87 17.82 -5.50
CA ILE A 218 -8.61 17.61 -4.26
C ILE A 218 -9.05 16.16 -4.16
N LYS A 219 -8.44 15.41 -3.21
CA LYS A 219 -8.83 14.02 -2.93
C LYS A 219 -10.26 13.94 -2.43
N GLY A 220 -11.09 13.12 -3.06
CA GLY A 220 -12.48 12.95 -2.69
C GLY A 220 -13.44 14.00 -3.25
N LEU A 221 -12.99 14.85 -4.19
CA LEU A 221 -13.75 15.95 -4.77
C LEU A 221 -15.15 15.51 -5.23
N GLY A 222 -16.18 16.31 -4.90
CA GLY A 222 -17.57 16.05 -5.25
C GLY A 222 -18.31 15.13 -4.27
N LEU A 223 -17.64 14.68 -3.20
CA LEU A 223 -18.26 13.96 -2.08
C LEU A 223 -17.80 14.56 -0.76
N PRO A 224 -18.58 15.48 -0.14
CA PRO A 224 -18.15 16.25 1.02
C PRO A 224 -17.61 15.43 2.19
N VAL A 225 -18.19 14.26 2.45
CA VAL A 225 -17.72 13.37 3.52
C VAL A 225 -16.33 12.79 3.22
N ALA A 226 -15.99 12.55 1.95
CA ALA A 226 -14.69 12.05 1.54
C ALA A 226 -13.63 13.18 1.54
N GLU A 227 -14.01 14.39 1.17
CA GLU A 227 -13.14 15.57 1.24
C GLU A 227 -12.72 15.89 2.69
N GLN A 228 -13.66 15.72 3.64
CA GLN A 228 -13.42 15.98 5.07
C GLN A 228 -12.67 14.85 5.78
N ASN A 229 -12.79 13.60 5.30
CA ASN A 229 -12.23 12.41 5.93
C ASN A 229 -11.38 11.60 4.94
N LYS A 230 -10.37 12.24 4.36
CA LYS A 230 -9.55 11.71 3.26
C LYS A 230 -8.91 10.34 3.55
N GLU A 231 -8.48 10.08 4.80
CA GLU A 231 -7.89 8.81 5.24
C GLU A 231 -8.96 7.70 5.25
N ALA A 232 -10.11 7.92 5.88
CA ALA A 232 -11.18 6.94 5.98
C ALA A 232 -11.81 6.59 4.63
N PHE A 233 -11.82 7.55 3.68
CA PHE A 233 -12.37 7.39 2.34
C PHE A 233 -11.31 7.06 1.28
N HIS A 234 -10.08 6.73 1.68
CA HIS A 234 -9.10 6.20 0.74
C HIS A 234 -9.61 4.88 0.13
N TRP A 235 -10.13 3.99 0.97
CA TRP A 235 -10.79 2.75 0.56
C TRP A 235 -11.99 2.45 1.45
N ILE A 236 -13.13 2.10 0.85
CA ILE A 236 -14.36 1.76 1.57
C ILE A 236 -14.98 0.46 1.06
N LEU A 237 -15.69 -0.24 1.94
CA LEU A 237 -16.51 -1.38 1.55
C LEU A 237 -17.74 -0.95 0.74
N PRO A 238 -18.23 -1.79 -0.19
CA PRO A 238 -19.53 -1.56 -0.84
C PRO A 238 -20.64 -1.34 0.19
N GLY A 239 -21.51 -0.37 -0.05
CA GLY A 239 -22.64 -0.05 0.83
C GLY A 239 -22.27 0.65 2.15
N THR A 240 -21.00 1.06 2.35
CA THR A 240 -20.59 1.80 3.55
C THR A 240 -21.37 3.09 3.75
N LEU A 241 -21.70 3.78 2.66
CA LEU A 241 -22.44 5.05 2.69
C LEU A 241 -23.96 4.86 2.80
N ASP A 242 -24.48 3.65 2.58
CA ASP A 242 -25.91 3.35 2.68
C ASP A 242 -26.30 2.94 4.12
N LYS A 243 -25.33 2.64 4.99
CA LYS A 243 -25.58 2.27 6.37
C LYS A 243 -25.92 3.52 7.19
N LYS A 244 -27.14 3.56 7.73
CA LYS A 244 -27.53 4.54 8.75
C LYS A 244 -26.66 4.33 10.00
N GLU A 245 -26.33 5.41 10.71
CA GLU A 245 -25.47 5.40 11.92
C GLU A 245 -25.97 4.46 13.06
N GLU A 246 -27.18 3.95 12.96
CA GLU A 246 -27.87 3.18 14.00
C GLU A 246 -27.42 1.71 14.16
N GLU A 247 -26.59 1.17 13.25
CA GLU A 247 -26.18 -0.25 13.30
C GLU A 247 -24.72 -0.50 13.73
N LYS A 248 -24.08 0.46 14.37
CA LYS A 248 -22.80 0.16 15.02
C LYS A 248 -23.07 -0.71 16.25
N SER A 249 -22.75 -2.01 16.17
CA SER A 249 -22.69 -2.88 17.34
C SER A 249 -21.96 -2.14 18.47
N THR A 250 -22.62 -1.99 19.62
CA THR A 250 -22.08 -1.29 20.80
C THR A 250 -21.02 -2.10 21.53
N VAL A 251 -20.79 -3.35 21.15
CA VAL A 251 -19.77 -4.21 21.76
C VAL A 251 -18.53 -4.22 20.85
N PRO A 252 -17.36 -3.75 21.33
CA PRO A 252 -16.12 -3.86 20.59
C PRO A 252 -15.80 -5.34 20.33
N VAL A 253 -15.70 -5.73 19.07
CA VAL A 253 -15.23 -7.08 18.72
C VAL A 253 -13.71 -7.08 18.78
N GLU A 254 -13.13 -8.00 19.56
CA GLU A 254 -11.67 -8.19 19.58
C GLU A 254 -11.18 -8.64 18.19
N THR A 255 -10.10 -8.03 17.74
CA THR A 255 -9.38 -8.40 16.50
C THR A 255 -7.89 -8.45 16.79
N TYR A 256 -7.09 -9.03 15.89
CA TYR A 256 -5.64 -9.03 16.04
C TYR A 256 -5.07 -7.60 16.03
N GLU A 257 -5.66 -6.69 15.29
CA GLU A 257 -5.30 -5.28 15.29
C GLU A 257 -5.57 -4.63 16.66
N SER A 258 -6.76 -4.84 17.24
CA SER A 258 -7.12 -4.24 18.53
C SER A 258 -6.25 -4.74 19.68
N ILE A 259 -6.02 -6.05 19.77
CA ILE A 259 -5.17 -6.63 20.84
C ILE A 259 -3.69 -6.22 20.66
N THR A 260 -3.23 -6.01 19.44
CA THR A 260 -1.87 -5.50 19.15
C THR A 260 -1.71 -4.07 19.65
N THR A 261 -2.67 -3.20 19.31
CA THR A 261 -2.62 -1.80 19.72
C THR A 261 -2.71 -1.65 21.24
N ASP A 262 -3.59 -2.42 21.88
CA ASP A 262 -3.71 -2.42 23.34
C ASP A 262 -2.43 -2.91 24.02
N TYR A 263 -1.82 -3.97 23.49
CA TYR A 263 -0.57 -4.52 24.00
C TYR A 263 0.58 -3.50 23.86
N ILE A 264 0.77 -2.90 22.69
CA ILE A 264 1.82 -1.91 22.47
C ILE A 264 1.62 -0.69 23.39
N LEU A 265 0.40 -0.16 23.50
CA LEU A 265 0.08 0.94 24.40
C LEU A 265 0.40 0.64 25.86
N GLU A 266 0.07 -0.58 26.33
CA GLU A 266 0.37 -1.00 27.69
C GLU A 266 1.88 -1.06 27.95
N LYS A 267 2.64 -1.67 27.03
CA LYS A 267 4.10 -1.81 27.19
C LYS A 267 4.81 -0.46 27.07
N ALA A 268 4.42 0.37 26.12
CA ALA A 268 5.01 1.70 25.87
C ALA A 268 4.88 2.65 27.07
N LYS A 269 3.87 2.48 27.93
CA LYS A 269 3.73 3.28 29.17
C LYS A 269 4.94 3.13 30.10
N ASN A 270 5.54 1.94 30.14
CA ASN A 270 6.60 1.60 31.08
C ASN A 270 7.98 1.45 30.39
N ASP A 271 8.02 1.48 29.06
CA ASP A 271 9.24 1.32 28.27
C ASP A 271 9.26 2.33 27.13
N SER A 272 9.98 3.43 27.31
CA SER A 272 10.11 4.50 26.33
C SER A 272 10.97 4.12 25.11
N THR A 273 11.58 2.94 25.10
CA THR A 273 12.38 2.43 23.99
C THR A 273 11.55 1.70 22.95
N ILE A 274 10.29 1.39 23.23
CA ILE A 274 9.34 0.81 22.27
C ILE A 274 8.94 1.88 21.26
N LEU A 275 9.05 1.56 19.97
CA LEU A 275 8.59 2.39 18.86
C LEU A 275 7.74 1.57 17.90
N ALA A 276 6.51 2.00 17.68
CA ALA A 276 5.69 1.47 16.59
C ALA A 276 6.02 2.19 15.28
N ILE A 277 6.28 1.44 14.22
CA ILE A 277 6.65 1.94 12.90
C ILE A 277 5.62 1.44 11.88
N SER A 278 5.14 2.34 11.01
CA SER A 278 4.33 1.96 9.86
C SER A 278 4.85 2.61 8.57
N PRO A 279 4.89 1.86 7.45
CA PRO A 279 5.10 2.45 6.14
C PRO A 279 3.72 2.79 5.51
N ALA A 280 3.24 4.02 5.72
CA ALA A 280 2.08 4.68 5.09
C ALA A 280 0.70 4.00 5.22
N THR A 281 0.57 2.83 5.80
CA THR A 281 -0.71 2.10 5.90
C THR A 281 -1.19 1.85 7.33
N PRO A 282 -1.20 2.86 8.22
CA PRO A 282 -1.47 2.66 9.65
C PRO A 282 -2.86 2.04 9.91
N GLY A 283 -3.86 2.37 9.10
CA GLY A 283 -5.22 1.83 9.24
C GLY A 283 -5.30 0.31 9.09
N ALA A 284 -4.44 -0.27 8.25
CA ALA A 284 -4.40 -1.72 8.02
C ALA A 284 -3.92 -2.53 9.24
N TYR A 285 -3.25 -1.86 10.20
CA TYR A 285 -2.70 -2.46 11.42
C TYR A 285 -3.50 -2.09 12.67
N GLY A 286 -4.60 -1.35 12.50
CA GLY A 286 -5.34 -0.78 13.62
C GLY A 286 -4.66 0.44 14.27
N PHE A 287 -3.60 1.00 13.67
CA PHE A 287 -2.91 2.19 14.18
C PHE A 287 -3.72 3.45 13.90
N SER A 288 -4.89 3.53 14.53
CA SER A 288 -5.82 4.65 14.41
C SER A 288 -5.17 5.99 14.81
N GLN A 289 -5.80 7.10 14.45
CA GLN A 289 -5.34 8.42 14.87
C GLN A 289 -5.25 8.55 16.41
N GLU A 290 -6.18 7.93 17.14
CA GLU A 290 -6.17 7.88 18.60
C GLU A 290 -4.95 7.11 19.13
N PHE A 291 -4.66 5.92 18.58
CA PHE A 291 -3.48 5.12 18.91
C PHE A 291 -2.19 5.91 18.69
N ARG A 292 -2.04 6.49 17.49
CA ARG A 292 -0.87 7.30 17.13
C ARG A 292 -0.68 8.50 18.06
N SER A 293 -1.78 9.18 18.42
CA SER A 293 -1.75 10.31 19.37
C SER A 293 -1.36 9.89 20.78
N LYS A 294 -1.82 8.73 21.26
CA LYS A 294 -1.45 8.18 22.58
C LYS A 294 0.02 7.79 22.67
N LEU A 295 0.59 7.22 21.63
CA LEU A 295 2.02 6.88 21.57
C LEU A 295 2.92 8.11 21.43
N GLY A 296 2.45 9.16 20.74
CA GLY A 296 3.22 10.37 20.50
C GLY A 296 4.56 10.06 19.83
N ARG A 297 5.69 10.42 20.48
CA ARG A 297 7.03 10.17 19.94
C ARG A 297 7.43 8.69 19.82
N GLN A 298 6.66 7.77 20.38
CA GLN A 298 6.86 6.33 20.26
C GLN A 298 6.11 5.73 19.06
N TYR A 299 5.67 6.59 18.14
CA TYR A 299 5.13 6.22 16.84
C TYR A 299 5.86 6.99 15.74
N THR A 300 6.15 6.29 14.64
CA THR A 300 6.69 6.89 13.42
C THR A 300 6.03 6.28 12.19
N ASP A 301 5.51 7.13 11.31
CA ASP A 301 5.19 6.78 9.94
C ASP A 301 6.35 7.23 9.04
N VAL A 302 6.86 6.35 8.21
CA VAL A 302 8.00 6.63 7.33
C VAL A 302 7.58 6.94 5.90
N GLY A 303 6.27 7.05 5.64
CA GLY A 303 5.73 7.13 4.29
C GLY A 303 5.75 5.77 3.57
N ILE A 304 5.51 5.75 2.27
CA ILE A 304 5.63 4.53 1.46
C ILE A 304 7.13 4.26 1.23
N ALA A 305 7.77 3.69 2.22
CA ALA A 305 9.22 3.46 2.25
C ALA A 305 9.54 2.20 3.08
N GLU A 306 9.07 1.06 2.64
CA GLU A 306 9.19 -0.22 3.35
C GLU A 306 10.65 -0.62 3.55
N GLU A 307 11.50 -0.42 2.54
CA GLU A 307 12.93 -0.70 2.57
C GLU A 307 13.63 0.12 3.67
N HIS A 308 13.36 1.42 3.69
CA HIS A 308 13.83 2.32 4.75
C HIS A 308 13.33 1.88 6.13
N ALA A 309 12.06 1.47 6.24
CA ALA A 309 11.47 1.03 7.52
C ALA A 309 12.22 -0.15 8.14
N VAL A 310 12.64 -1.13 7.34
CA VAL A 310 13.40 -2.29 7.81
C VAL A 310 14.80 -1.88 8.25
N ALA A 311 15.53 -1.12 7.43
CA ALA A 311 16.88 -0.64 7.79
C ALA A 311 16.83 0.26 9.04
N TYR A 312 15.82 1.14 9.14
CA TYR A 312 15.61 2.00 10.30
C TYR A 312 15.33 1.19 11.58
N ALA A 313 14.43 0.19 11.49
CA ALA A 313 14.15 -0.72 12.62
C ALA A 313 15.40 -1.50 13.04
N SER A 314 16.20 -1.97 12.07
CA SER A 314 17.47 -2.64 12.36
C SER A 314 18.43 -1.76 13.18
N ALA A 315 18.65 -0.52 12.74
CA ALA A 315 19.54 0.43 13.42
C ALA A 315 19.03 0.76 14.83
N MET A 316 17.74 0.94 15.01
CA MET A 316 17.13 1.18 16.32
C MET A 316 17.31 0.00 17.26
N ALA A 317 17.08 -1.22 16.79
CA ALA A 317 17.27 -2.43 17.58
C ALA A 317 18.73 -2.59 18.01
N LYS A 318 19.68 -2.32 17.11
CA LYS A 318 21.13 -2.31 17.43
C LYS A 318 21.50 -1.27 18.49
N SER A 319 20.78 -0.18 18.56
CA SER A 319 20.96 0.89 19.56
C SER A 319 20.24 0.59 20.89
N GLY A 320 19.63 -0.58 21.04
CA GLY A 320 18.94 -1.00 22.28
C GLY A 320 17.48 -0.55 22.39
N SER A 321 16.92 0.05 21.35
CA SER A 321 15.46 0.29 21.25
C SER A 321 14.72 -0.96 20.84
N LYS A 322 13.39 -0.94 21.01
CA LYS A 322 12.51 -2.06 20.69
C LYS A 322 11.51 -1.64 19.58
N PRO A 323 11.96 -1.62 18.32
CA PRO A 323 11.09 -1.28 17.21
C PRO A 323 10.08 -2.40 16.93
N VAL A 324 8.84 -2.01 16.67
CA VAL A 324 7.74 -2.87 16.20
C VAL A 324 7.30 -2.34 14.85
N LEU A 325 7.80 -2.94 13.78
CA LEU A 325 7.45 -2.59 12.41
C LEU A 325 6.23 -3.40 11.97
N ALA A 326 5.12 -2.72 11.69
CA ALA A 326 3.94 -3.33 11.07
C ALA A 326 3.97 -3.12 9.57
N VAL A 327 3.77 -4.18 8.79
CA VAL A 327 3.81 -4.16 7.31
C VAL A 327 2.89 -5.22 6.75
N LEU A 328 2.26 -4.97 5.59
CA LEU A 328 1.45 -5.98 4.91
C LEU A 328 2.32 -7.07 4.26
N SER A 329 1.83 -8.30 4.28
CA SER A 329 2.52 -9.46 3.67
C SER A 329 2.86 -9.22 2.18
N SER A 330 1.99 -8.54 1.43
CA SER A 330 2.27 -8.19 0.03
C SER A 330 3.31 -7.07 -0.13
N PHE A 331 3.46 -6.18 0.84
CA PHE A 331 4.38 -5.04 0.76
C PHE A 331 5.79 -5.36 1.28
N ILE A 332 5.90 -6.30 2.23
CA ILE A 332 7.20 -6.75 2.71
C ILE A 332 8.09 -7.36 1.61
N GLN A 333 7.50 -7.73 0.47
CA GLN A 333 8.24 -8.25 -0.69
C GLN A 333 9.33 -7.29 -1.19
N ARG A 334 9.12 -5.97 -1.06
CA ARG A 334 10.11 -4.95 -1.45
C ARG A 334 11.37 -4.98 -0.62
N THR A 335 11.30 -5.56 0.57
CA THR A 335 12.34 -5.43 1.61
C THR A 335 13.24 -6.64 1.72
N TYR A 336 13.26 -7.55 0.73
CA TYR A 336 14.02 -8.78 0.82
C TYR A 336 15.51 -8.54 1.09
N ASP A 337 16.12 -7.58 0.40
CA ASP A 337 17.52 -7.22 0.61
C ASP A 337 17.75 -6.65 2.00
N GLN A 338 16.93 -5.70 2.46
CA GLN A 338 17.07 -5.08 3.79
C GLN A 338 16.79 -6.09 4.91
N LEU A 339 15.86 -7.02 4.71
CA LEU A 339 15.63 -8.12 5.66
C LEU A 339 16.87 -9.02 5.76
N SER A 340 17.44 -9.41 4.62
CA SER A 340 18.58 -10.32 4.59
C SER A 340 19.88 -9.64 5.04
N GLN A 341 20.22 -8.45 4.52
CA GLN A 341 21.48 -7.76 4.74
C GLN A 341 21.45 -6.87 5.99
N ASP A 342 20.51 -5.92 6.05
CA ASP A 342 20.54 -4.92 7.12
C ASP A 342 20.04 -5.48 8.45
N LEU A 343 19.04 -6.34 8.42
CA LEU A 343 18.40 -6.87 9.63
C LEU A 343 19.03 -8.20 10.08
N CYS A 344 18.96 -9.24 9.23
CA CYS A 344 19.26 -10.62 9.65
C CYS A 344 20.74 -10.95 9.69
N LEU A 345 21.53 -10.48 8.72
CA LEU A 345 23.00 -10.63 8.76
C LEU A 345 23.60 -9.95 9.99
N ASN A 346 22.96 -8.88 10.45
CA ASN A 346 23.37 -8.13 11.63
C ASN A 346 22.77 -8.68 12.95
N ASN A 347 21.88 -9.67 12.91
CA ASN A 347 21.15 -10.16 14.07
C ASN A 347 20.51 -9.02 14.89
N SER A 348 19.86 -8.08 14.22
CA SER A 348 19.21 -6.94 14.87
C SER A 348 17.86 -7.38 15.47
N PRO A 349 17.65 -7.33 16.80
CA PRO A 349 16.46 -7.90 17.45
C PRO A 349 15.23 -7.01 17.32
N ALA A 350 14.83 -6.68 16.09
CA ALA A 350 13.62 -5.97 15.78
C ALA A 350 12.42 -6.94 15.68
N THR A 351 11.24 -6.45 16.02
CA THR A 351 9.96 -7.17 15.85
C THR A 351 9.26 -6.66 14.59
N LEU A 352 8.95 -7.58 13.68
CA LEU A 352 8.16 -7.32 12.48
C LEU A 352 6.80 -7.99 12.61
N LEU A 353 5.72 -7.24 12.40
CA LEU A 353 4.35 -7.75 12.37
C LEU A 353 3.89 -7.77 10.90
N VAL A 354 3.80 -8.99 10.34
CA VAL A 354 3.42 -9.21 8.95
C VAL A 354 1.92 -9.44 8.87
N TYR A 355 1.19 -8.40 8.52
CA TYR A 355 -0.27 -8.41 8.45
C TYR A 355 -0.80 -8.95 7.12
N TRP A 356 -2.03 -9.43 7.12
CA TRP A 356 -2.74 -9.96 5.96
C TRP A 356 -2.04 -11.12 5.27
N GLY A 357 -1.28 -11.91 6.04
CA GLY A 357 -0.69 -13.15 5.55
C GLY A 357 -1.75 -14.23 5.39
N GLY A 358 -2.02 -14.66 4.16
CA GLY A 358 -3.01 -15.70 3.85
C GLY A 358 -3.59 -15.57 2.45
N ILE A 359 -4.48 -16.50 2.11
CA ILE A 359 -5.30 -16.43 0.91
C ILE A 359 -6.45 -15.48 1.23
N SER A 360 -6.29 -14.21 0.88
CA SER A 360 -7.37 -13.22 0.97
C SER A 360 -8.19 -13.25 -0.32
N GLY A 361 -9.46 -12.84 -0.24
CA GLY A 361 -10.28 -12.56 -1.42
C GLY A 361 -9.91 -11.25 -2.13
N ALA A 362 -8.70 -10.74 -1.88
CA ALA A 362 -8.18 -9.53 -2.47
C ALA A 362 -7.73 -9.76 -3.91
N ASP A 363 -7.45 -8.67 -4.59
CA ASP A 363 -6.88 -8.65 -5.94
C ASP A 363 -5.55 -9.39 -6.02
N ALA A 364 -5.19 -9.91 -7.20
CA ALA A 364 -3.95 -10.64 -7.46
C ALA A 364 -2.67 -9.86 -7.10
N THR A 365 -2.76 -8.53 -6.97
CA THR A 365 -1.64 -7.66 -6.61
C THR A 365 -1.42 -7.53 -5.09
N HIS A 366 -2.38 -7.96 -4.26
CA HIS A 366 -2.35 -7.85 -2.80
C HIS A 366 -2.45 -9.20 -2.09
N LEU A 367 -1.93 -10.25 -2.69
CA LEU A 367 -1.93 -11.59 -2.09
C LEU A 367 -0.88 -11.74 -1.00
N GLY A 368 -1.29 -12.18 0.18
CA GLY A 368 -0.42 -12.46 1.32
C GLY A 368 0.11 -13.90 1.35
N SER A 369 0.63 -14.42 0.22
CA SER A 369 1.06 -15.82 0.09
C SER A 369 2.56 -16.00 -0.13
N PHE A 370 3.27 -14.95 -0.57
CA PHE A 370 4.69 -15.02 -0.90
C PHE A 370 5.61 -14.89 0.32
N ASP A 371 5.13 -14.32 1.41
CA ASP A 371 5.87 -14.08 2.64
C ASP A 371 6.48 -15.35 3.22
N ILE A 372 5.77 -16.48 3.20
CA ILE A 372 6.24 -17.75 3.77
C ILE A 372 7.52 -18.23 3.09
N SER A 373 7.52 -18.33 1.76
CA SER A 373 8.69 -18.80 1.00
C SER A 373 9.82 -17.77 1.00
N MET A 374 9.50 -16.49 0.90
CA MET A 374 10.48 -15.40 0.87
C MET A 374 11.19 -15.26 2.21
N MET A 375 10.46 -15.17 3.31
CA MET A 375 11.05 -14.97 4.63
C MET A 375 11.64 -16.28 5.20
N GLY A 376 11.05 -17.43 4.86
CA GLY A 376 11.51 -18.73 5.32
C GLY A 376 12.89 -19.14 4.81
N ASN A 377 13.43 -18.48 3.79
CA ASN A 377 14.77 -18.74 3.28
C ASN A 377 15.85 -17.73 3.78
N ILE A 378 15.47 -16.72 4.55
CA ILE A 378 16.41 -15.73 5.09
C ILE A 378 17.07 -16.31 6.35
N PRO A 379 18.41 -16.50 6.36
CA PRO A 379 19.11 -16.99 7.54
C PRO A 379 18.95 -16.04 8.74
N ASN A 380 18.90 -16.61 9.93
CA ASN A 380 18.80 -15.92 11.23
C ASN A 380 17.45 -15.22 11.49
N LEU A 381 16.51 -15.19 10.52
CA LEU A 381 15.17 -14.68 10.77
C LEU A 381 14.35 -15.72 11.54
N VAL A 382 13.87 -15.35 12.71
CA VAL A 382 12.86 -16.14 13.43
C VAL A 382 11.49 -15.77 12.89
N TYR A 383 10.85 -16.69 12.15
CA TYR A 383 9.55 -16.45 11.55
C TYR A 383 8.47 -17.28 12.23
N LEU A 384 7.56 -16.62 12.95
CA LEU A 384 6.53 -17.22 13.80
C LEU A 384 5.14 -17.07 13.15
N ALA A 385 4.31 -18.10 13.28
CA ALA A 385 2.96 -18.11 12.73
C ALA A 385 1.96 -18.62 13.78
N PRO A 386 1.37 -17.74 14.63
CA PRO A 386 0.45 -18.10 15.67
C PRO A 386 -0.87 -18.62 15.11
N THR A 387 -1.51 -19.55 15.83
CA THR A 387 -2.79 -20.16 15.48
C THR A 387 -3.98 -19.49 16.19
N CYS A 388 -3.71 -18.77 17.28
CA CYS A 388 -4.73 -18.13 18.13
C CYS A 388 -4.17 -16.87 18.83
N LYS A 389 -5.05 -16.12 19.50
CA LYS A 389 -4.76 -14.93 20.29
C LYS A 389 -3.63 -15.15 21.30
N GLU A 390 -3.72 -16.23 22.05
CA GLU A 390 -2.83 -16.50 23.18
C GLU A 390 -1.41 -16.78 22.69
N GLU A 391 -1.25 -17.58 21.64
CA GLU A 391 0.05 -17.79 20.98
C GLU A 391 0.59 -16.48 20.41
N TYR A 392 -0.26 -15.67 19.73
CA TYR A 392 0.15 -14.40 19.16
C TYR A 392 0.72 -13.45 20.23
N LEU A 393 0.00 -13.26 21.33
CA LEU A 393 0.45 -12.38 22.42
C LEU A 393 1.72 -12.89 23.10
N ALA A 394 1.85 -14.21 23.27
CA ALA A 394 3.05 -14.82 23.84
C ALA A 394 4.27 -14.66 22.91
N MET A 395 4.10 -14.84 21.59
CA MET A 395 5.14 -14.59 20.58
C MET A 395 5.55 -13.12 20.54
N LEU A 396 4.60 -12.20 20.62
CA LEU A 396 4.87 -10.75 20.65
C LEU A 396 5.60 -10.36 21.93
N ASP A 397 5.19 -10.87 23.08
CA ASP A 397 5.84 -10.62 24.36
C ASP A 397 7.29 -11.17 24.39
N TRP A 398 7.49 -12.37 23.85
CA TRP A 398 8.83 -12.95 23.71
C TRP A 398 9.69 -12.12 22.75
N SER A 399 9.17 -11.75 21.59
CA SER A 399 9.91 -10.97 20.58
C SER A 399 10.42 -9.63 21.13
N LEU A 400 9.64 -8.95 21.98
CA LEU A 400 10.04 -7.67 22.60
C LEU A 400 11.00 -7.83 23.79
N LYS A 401 11.15 -9.03 24.32
CA LYS A 401 12.05 -9.32 25.49
C LYS A 401 13.40 -9.89 25.08
N GLN A 402 13.44 -10.69 24.02
CA GLN A 402 14.68 -11.29 23.54
C GLN A 402 15.57 -10.24 22.85
N THR A 403 16.87 -10.51 22.77
CA THR A 403 17.88 -9.57 22.24
C THR A 403 18.82 -10.22 21.23
N GLU A 404 18.48 -11.39 20.73
CA GLU A 404 19.39 -12.21 19.93
C GLU A 404 19.01 -12.26 18.45
N TYR A 405 17.72 -12.24 18.14
CA TYR A 405 17.22 -12.54 16.80
C TYR A 405 16.28 -11.47 16.24
N PRO A 406 16.38 -11.15 14.95
CA PRO A 406 15.28 -10.50 14.24
C PRO A 406 14.08 -11.45 14.21
N THR A 407 12.90 -10.95 14.58
CA THR A 407 11.70 -11.77 14.71
C THR A 407 10.58 -11.19 13.84
N ALA A 408 10.02 -12.02 12.99
CA ALA A 408 8.80 -11.71 12.27
C ALA A 408 7.64 -12.58 12.77
N ILE A 409 6.49 -11.98 12.99
CA ILE A 409 5.26 -12.66 13.40
C ILE A 409 4.23 -12.48 12.29
N ARG A 410 3.80 -13.58 11.70
CA ARG A 410 2.74 -13.59 10.68
C ARG A 410 1.39 -13.44 11.39
N VAL A 411 0.92 -12.21 11.46
CA VAL A 411 -0.35 -11.89 12.15
C VAL A 411 -1.50 -12.59 11.42
N PRO A 412 -2.31 -13.41 12.13
CA PRO A 412 -3.40 -14.13 11.48
C PRO A 412 -4.38 -13.20 10.80
N PHE A 413 -4.79 -13.54 9.60
CA PHE A 413 -5.80 -12.82 8.82
C PHE A 413 -7.10 -13.62 8.76
N GLY A 414 -8.23 -12.95 8.93
CA GLY A 414 -9.55 -13.57 8.90
C GLY A 414 -10.12 -13.83 10.30
N ASN A 415 -10.55 -15.04 10.58
CA ASN A 415 -11.23 -15.35 11.84
C ASN A 415 -10.32 -15.15 13.06
N PHE A 416 -10.80 -14.35 13.99
CA PHE A 416 -10.18 -14.20 15.30
C PHE A 416 -10.45 -15.46 16.15
N VAL A 417 -9.39 -16.14 16.56
CA VAL A 417 -9.46 -17.37 17.34
C VAL A 417 -8.86 -17.14 18.73
N SER A 418 -9.59 -17.49 19.78
CA SER A 418 -9.10 -17.51 21.15
C SER A 418 -9.40 -18.86 21.79
N THR A 419 -8.43 -19.44 22.45
CA THR A 419 -8.58 -20.70 23.21
C THR A 419 -8.98 -20.46 24.66
N GLY A 420 -8.82 -19.23 25.16
CA GLY A 420 -8.96 -18.85 26.55
C GLY A 420 -7.90 -19.47 27.49
N VAL A 421 -6.91 -20.17 26.92
CA VAL A 421 -5.84 -20.84 27.68
C VAL A 421 -4.52 -20.14 27.42
N LYS A 422 -3.86 -19.68 28.50
CA LYS A 422 -2.55 -19.03 28.37
C LYS A 422 -1.55 -19.97 27.68
N ASP A 423 -0.83 -19.43 26.71
CA ASP A 423 0.26 -20.15 26.08
C ASP A 423 1.57 -20.01 26.88
N ASP A 424 2.10 -21.13 27.34
CA ASP A 424 3.35 -21.25 28.12
C ASP A 424 4.50 -21.82 27.26
N THR A 425 4.42 -21.71 25.94
CA THR A 425 5.45 -22.19 25.01
C THR A 425 6.76 -21.43 25.20
N ASP A 426 7.88 -22.17 25.28
CA ASP A 426 9.22 -21.60 25.31
C ASP A 426 9.71 -21.28 23.88
N TYR A 427 9.50 -20.04 23.46
CA TYR A 427 9.90 -19.57 22.12
C TYR A 427 11.42 -19.38 21.93
N SER A 428 12.24 -19.51 22.98
CA SER A 428 13.70 -19.55 22.82
C SER A 428 14.18 -20.83 22.14
N LYS A 429 13.36 -21.86 22.11
CA LYS A 429 13.63 -23.12 21.43
C LYS A 429 13.11 -23.02 19.99
N LEU A 430 13.96 -22.53 19.10
CA LEU A 430 13.66 -22.30 17.69
C LEU A 430 13.43 -23.59 16.88
N ASN A 431 12.87 -23.45 15.67
CA ASN A 431 12.68 -24.53 14.69
C ASN A 431 11.83 -25.70 15.17
N LYS A 432 10.71 -25.40 15.86
CA LYS A 432 9.81 -26.42 16.37
C LYS A 432 8.41 -26.35 15.76
N PHE A 433 7.92 -27.53 15.43
CA PHE A 433 6.50 -27.76 15.19
C PHE A 433 5.88 -28.32 16.48
N LYS A 434 4.65 -27.88 16.79
CA LYS A 434 3.86 -28.42 17.89
C LYS A 434 3.05 -29.59 17.37
N MET A 435 3.31 -30.78 17.87
CA MET A 435 2.44 -31.92 17.63
C MET A 435 1.22 -31.81 18.54
N VAL A 436 0.07 -31.46 17.96
CA VAL A 436 -1.18 -31.30 18.71
C VAL A 436 -1.83 -32.64 18.99
N GLU A 437 -1.75 -33.56 18.02
CA GLU A 437 -2.32 -34.91 18.13
C GLU A 437 -1.49 -35.92 17.34
N LYS A 438 -1.39 -37.12 17.87
CA LYS A 438 -0.63 -38.22 17.25
C LYS A 438 -1.59 -39.12 16.46
N GLY A 439 -1.31 -39.28 15.18
CA GLY A 439 -1.99 -40.26 14.29
C GLY A 439 -1.08 -41.38 13.88
N SER A 440 -1.55 -42.24 12.95
CA SER A 440 -0.81 -43.43 12.42
C SER A 440 -0.47 -43.31 10.95
N ASP A 441 -1.40 -42.90 10.08
CA ASP A 441 -1.28 -43.08 8.63
C ASP A 441 -1.09 -41.75 7.88
N ILE A 442 -1.66 -40.66 8.35
CA ILE A 442 -1.66 -39.36 7.67
C ILE A 442 -1.19 -38.28 8.66
N ALA A 443 -0.26 -37.42 8.21
CA ALA A 443 0.12 -36.21 8.92
C ALA A 443 -0.50 -34.98 8.22
N ILE A 444 -1.25 -34.18 8.99
CA ILE A 444 -1.81 -32.91 8.52
C ILE A 444 -1.05 -31.78 9.23
N VAL A 445 -0.46 -30.87 8.45
CA VAL A 445 0.30 -29.74 8.96
C VAL A 445 -0.46 -28.46 8.67
N GLY A 446 -0.88 -27.76 9.71
CA GLY A 446 -1.53 -26.43 9.62
C GLY A 446 -0.55 -25.33 10.06
N LEU A 447 -0.38 -24.29 9.23
CA LEU A 447 0.46 -23.13 9.53
C LEU A 447 -0.41 -21.94 9.93
N GLY A 448 -0.19 -21.41 11.14
CA GLY A 448 -0.85 -20.20 11.61
C GLY A 448 -2.38 -20.32 11.54
N ASN A 449 -3.07 -19.34 10.96
CA ASN A 449 -4.53 -19.32 10.83
C ASN A 449 -5.13 -20.49 10.01
N PHE A 450 -4.33 -21.23 9.24
CA PHE A 450 -4.76 -22.44 8.55
C PHE A 450 -4.83 -23.67 9.47
N PHE A 451 -4.43 -23.55 10.73
CA PHE A 451 -4.53 -24.66 11.68
C PHE A 451 -5.99 -25.10 11.90
N SER A 452 -6.94 -24.18 11.98
CA SER A 452 -8.37 -24.51 12.10
C SER A 452 -8.89 -25.30 10.88
N LEU A 453 -8.44 -24.95 9.68
CA LEU A 453 -8.76 -25.72 8.47
C LEU A 453 -8.16 -27.13 8.53
N ALA A 454 -6.92 -27.27 9.01
CA ALA A 454 -6.29 -28.57 9.18
C ALA A 454 -7.07 -29.47 10.17
N GLN A 455 -7.62 -28.88 11.23
CA GLN A 455 -8.50 -29.60 12.17
C GLN A 455 -9.80 -30.06 11.48
N SER A 456 -10.46 -29.19 10.72
CA SER A 456 -11.69 -29.54 9.99
C SER A 456 -11.44 -30.65 8.96
N VAL A 457 -10.32 -30.59 8.23
CA VAL A 457 -9.91 -31.63 7.26
C VAL A 457 -9.71 -32.96 7.97
N LYS A 458 -9.07 -32.98 9.15
CA LYS A 458 -8.90 -34.19 9.96
C LYS A 458 -10.25 -34.81 10.35
N GLU A 459 -11.17 -33.98 10.84
CA GLU A 459 -12.51 -34.44 11.23
C GLU A 459 -13.26 -35.05 10.06
N GLU A 460 -13.18 -34.46 8.89
CA GLU A 460 -13.81 -34.97 7.68
C GLU A 460 -13.18 -36.29 7.19
N ILE A 461 -11.86 -36.41 7.23
CA ILE A 461 -11.17 -37.67 6.90
C ILE A 461 -11.61 -38.78 7.86
N ASN A 462 -11.63 -38.53 9.18
CA ASN A 462 -12.03 -39.51 10.16
C ASN A 462 -13.50 -39.95 10.06
N THR A 463 -14.35 -39.15 9.43
CA THR A 463 -15.76 -39.51 9.20
C THR A 463 -15.97 -40.27 7.91
N LYS A 464 -15.04 -40.21 6.94
CA LYS A 464 -15.14 -40.84 5.62
C LYS A 464 -14.29 -42.11 5.44
N LEU A 465 -13.31 -42.31 6.29
CA LEU A 465 -12.45 -43.48 6.35
C LEU A 465 -12.78 -44.34 7.58
#